data_dcc11aa68165af7f3281e0d63fde37cd
#
_entry.id   dcc11aa68165af7f3281e0d63fde37cd
#
_cell.length_a   1.000
_cell.length_b   1.000
_cell.length_c   1.000
_cell.angle_alpha   90.00
_cell.angle_beta   90.00
_cell.angle_gamma   90.00
#
_symmetry.space_group_name_H-M   'P 1'
#
loop_
_entity.id
_entity.type
_entity.pdbx_description
1 polymer ?
#
loop_
_entity_poly.entity_id
_entity_poly.type
_entity_poly.pdbx_seq_one_letter_code
_entity_poly.pdbx_strand_id
1 'polypeptide(L)'
;MQKENQALERLLTSERWGAYFRLMRINKPIGTLLLLWPTLWALWLAGRGAPTFWTLLVFVAGVFLMRAAGCVINDYADRHFDGHVKRTAARPLPAGLVSEQSAKVLFVVLVLLAFGLVLTMNPLTIWLSVAALALAWVYPFMKRVSHLPQLVLGAAFGWSIPMAYAAVSESLPAACWLMFFAYICWTVAYDTEYAMVDRDDDLKIGIKSTAIFFGRHDTLIIGVLQLMTLVAMLALGRMMGLSQIFYWSVLVAAALFAYQQRLIAGRERDDCFRAFNNNNYVGMVLFFGILFGL
;
A
#
# COMPACT_ATOMS: atom_id res chain seq x y z
N MET A 1 -2.16 -29.87 -37.44
CA MET A 1 -3.23 -28.88 -37.46
C MET A 1 -4.06 -28.86 -36.15
N GLN A 2 -4.83 -29.90 -35.81
CA GLN A 2 -5.70 -29.85 -34.60
C GLN A 2 -4.90 -29.79 -33.28
N LYS A 3 -3.79 -30.57 -33.15
CA LYS A 3 -2.89 -30.50 -31.98
C LYS A 3 -2.09 -29.19 -31.91
N GLU A 4 -1.70 -28.61 -33.02
CA GLU A 4 -1.03 -27.31 -33.10
C GLU A 4 -1.95 -26.18 -32.74
N ASN A 5 -3.22 -26.20 -33.18
CA ASN A 5 -4.23 -25.24 -32.78
C ASN A 5 -4.53 -25.31 -31.25
N GLN A 6 -4.61 -26.55 -30.69
CA GLN A 6 -4.80 -26.72 -29.25
C GLN A 6 -3.59 -26.23 -28.42
N ALA A 7 -2.37 -26.45 -28.92
CA ALA A 7 -1.15 -25.93 -28.28
C ALA A 7 -1.10 -24.40 -28.34
N LEU A 8 -1.44 -23.83 -29.48
CA LEU A 8 -1.53 -22.36 -29.64
C LEU A 8 -2.59 -21.74 -28.76
N GLU A 9 -3.78 -22.33 -28.66
CA GLU A 9 -4.85 -21.88 -27.75
C GLU A 9 -4.42 -21.96 -26.28
N ARG A 10 -3.71 -23.02 -25.87
CA ARG A 10 -3.17 -23.15 -24.52
C ARG A 10 -2.11 -22.09 -24.22
N LEU A 11 -1.22 -21.81 -25.15
CA LEU A 11 -0.20 -20.75 -25.03
C LEU A 11 -0.86 -19.37 -24.92
N LEU A 12 -1.80 -19.05 -25.81
CA LEU A 12 -2.54 -17.78 -25.77
C LEU A 12 -3.35 -17.63 -24.47
N THR A 13 -3.95 -18.71 -23.96
CA THR A 13 -4.66 -18.71 -22.69
C THR A 13 -3.69 -18.49 -21.53
N SER A 14 -2.54 -19.15 -21.51
CA SER A 14 -1.49 -18.99 -20.50
C SER A 14 -0.94 -17.55 -20.48
N GLU A 15 -0.69 -16.96 -21.64
CA GLU A 15 -0.24 -15.56 -21.76
C GLU A 15 -1.29 -14.57 -21.27
N ARG A 16 -2.56 -14.81 -21.57
CA ARG A 16 -3.67 -13.97 -21.06
C ARG A 16 -3.76 -14.01 -19.54
N TRP A 17 -3.75 -15.19 -18.92
CA TRP A 17 -3.73 -15.31 -17.47
C TRP A 17 -2.51 -14.62 -16.86
N GLY A 18 -1.34 -14.81 -17.45
CA GLY A 18 -0.11 -14.11 -17.05
C GLY A 18 -0.25 -12.58 -17.12
N ALA A 19 -0.97 -12.05 -18.11
CA ALA A 19 -1.24 -10.61 -18.19
C ALA A 19 -2.14 -10.11 -17.05
N TYR A 20 -3.20 -10.85 -16.68
CA TYR A 20 -4.03 -10.50 -15.52
C TYR A 20 -3.25 -10.57 -14.20
N PHE A 21 -2.41 -11.58 -13.99
CA PHE A 21 -1.53 -11.67 -12.82
C PHE A 21 -0.56 -10.48 -12.72
N ARG A 22 -0.01 -10.04 -13.84
CA ARG A 22 0.84 -8.83 -13.89
C ARG A 22 0.03 -7.56 -13.63
N LEU A 23 -1.20 -7.45 -14.15
CA LEU A 23 -2.07 -6.30 -13.94
C LEU A 23 -2.44 -6.15 -12.45
N MET A 24 -2.76 -7.24 -11.78
CA MET A 24 -3.03 -7.31 -10.33
C MET A 24 -1.77 -7.16 -9.47
N ARG A 25 -0.57 -7.10 -10.07
CA ARG A 25 0.72 -7.02 -9.38
C ARG A 25 1.01 -8.16 -8.39
N ILE A 26 0.46 -9.36 -8.61
CA ILE A 26 0.69 -10.53 -7.74
C ILE A 26 2.17 -10.93 -7.75
N ASN A 27 2.88 -10.71 -8.85
CA ASN A 27 4.31 -10.92 -9.00
C ASN A 27 5.19 -9.87 -8.29
N LYS A 28 4.61 -8.83 -7.67
CA LYS A 28 5.32 -7.75 -6.96
C LYS A 28 4.70 -7.54 -5.57
N PRO A 29 5.02 -8.39 -4.59
CA PRO A 29 4.30 -8.45 -3.32
C PRO A 29 4.52 -7.24 -2.41
N ILE A 30 5.56 -6.42 -2.66
CA ILE A 30 5.92 -5.29 -1.78
C ILE A 30 4.72 -4.39 -1.42
N GLY A 31 3.92 -3.97 -2.41
CA GLY A 31 2.77 -3.11 -2.14
C GLY A 31 1.65 -3.80 -1.34
N THR A 32 1.52 -5.13 -1.46
CA THR A 32 0.60 -5.91 -0.63
C THR A 32 1.10 -6.00 0.81
N LEU A 33 2.40 -6.21 1.00
CA LEU A 33 3.02 -6.29 2.32
C LEU A 33 2.96 -4.94 3.06
N LEU A 34 3.21 -3.83 2.36
CA LEU A 34 3.10 -2.48 2.93
C LEU A 34 1.67 -2.14 3.38
N LEU A 35 0.64 -2.74 2.79
CA LEU A 35 -0.76 -2.64 3.23
C LEU A 35 -1.10 -3.67 4.31
N LEU A 36 -0.52 -4.86 4.26
CA LEU A 36 -0.79 -5.95 5.20
C LEU A 36 -0.27 -5.64 6.61
N TRP A 37 0.97 -5.13 6.74
CA TRP A 37 1.57 -4.88 8.04
C TRP A 37 0.73 -3.96 8.93
N PRO A 38 0.31 -2.76 8.51
CA PRO A 38 -0.50 -1.88 9.36
C PRO A 38 -1.89 -2.46 9.63
N THR A 39 -2.44 -3.26 8.73
CA THR A 39 -3.69 -3.99 8.96
C THR A 39 -3.52 -5.00 10.12
N LEU A 40 -2.42 -5.74 10.13
CA LEU A 40 -2.08 -6.67 11.21
C LEU A 40 -1.78 -5.92 12.53
N TRP A 41 -1.05 -4.79 12.50
CA TRP A 41 -0.84 -3.97 13.70
C TRP A 41 -2.17 -3.60 14.36
N ALA A 42 -3.11 -3.11 13.55
CA ALA A 42 -4.41 -2.66 14.02
C ALA A 42 -5.25 -3.82 14.57
N LEU A 43 -5.29 -4.96 13.90
CA LEU A 43 -6.05 -6.13 14.34
C LEU A 43 -5.57 -6.63 15.71
N TRP A 44 -4.25 -6.72 15.93
CA TRP A 44 -3.68 -7.20 17.20
C TRP A 44 -3.88 -6.18 18.32
N LEU A 45 -3.65 -4.89 18.06
CA LEU A 45 -3.81 -3.85 19.07
C LEU A 45 -5.27 -3.61 19.46
N ALA A 46 -6.20 -3.68 18.50
CA ALA A 46 -7.63 -3.51 18.76
C ALA A 46 -8.19 -4.60 19.70
N GLY A 47 -7.72 -5.84 19.52
CA GLY A 47 -8.12 -7.00 20.34
C GLY A 47 -7.26 -7.24 21.57
N ARG A 48 -6.19 -6.48 21.77
CA ARG A 48 -5.13 -6.77 22.77
C ARG A 48 -4.66 -8.21 22.71
N GLY A 49 -4.48 -8.73 21.50
CA GLY A 49 -4.11 -10.11 21.21
C GLY A 49 -4.57 -10.53 19.82
N ALA A 50 -4.53 -11.82 19.52
CA ALA A 50 -4.93 -12.34 18.23
C ALA A 50 -6.42 -12.10 17.97
N PRO A 51 -6.79 -11.55 16.80
CA PRO A 51 -8.19 -11.45 16.38
C PRO A 51 -8.79 -12.84 16.16
N THR A 52 -10.12 -12.94 16.01
CA THR A 52 -10.74 -14.20 15.59
C THR A 52 -10.18 -14.63 14.23
N PHE A 53 -10.11 -15.95 13.99
CA PHE A 53 -9.63 -16.48 12.71
C PHE A 53 -10.43 -15.91 11.53
N TRP A 54 -11.74 -15.75 11.68
CA TRP A 54 -12.60 -15.21 10.63
C TRP A 54 -12.26 -13.75 10.33
N THR A 55 -12.14 -12.91 11.35
CA THR A 55 -11.74 -11.49 11.17
C THR A 55 -10.37 -11.39 10.50
N LEU A 56 -9.40 -12.19 10.93
CA LEU A 56 -8.08 -12.23 10.29
C LEU A 56 -8.18 -12.61 8.81
N LEU A 57 -8.93 -13.66 8.49
CA LEU A 57 -9.12 -14.13 7.11
C LEU A 57 -9.75 -13.04 6.24
N VAL A 58 -10.81 -12.37 6.72
CA VAL A 58 -11.49 -11.29 5.99
C VAL A 58 -10.54 -10.13 5.69
N PHE A 59 -9.76 -9.70 6.67
CA PHE A 59 -8.83 -8.59 6.48
C PHE A 59 -7.63 -8.97 5.60
N VAL A 60 -7.05 -10.14 5.76
CA VAL A 60 -5.95 -10.60 4.90
C VAL A 60 -6.44 -10.76 3.46
N ALA A 61 -7.56 -11.45 3.22
CA ALA A 61 -8.13 -11.58 1.89
C ALA A 61 -8.53 -10.22 1.32
N GLY A 62 -9.12 -9.33 2.13
CA GLY A 62 -9.45 -7.95 1.77
C GLY A 62 -8.25 -7.14 1.31
N VAL A 63 -7.11 -7.26 2.00
CA VAL A 63 -5.83 -6.62 1.60
C VAL A 63 -5.40 -7.09 0.20
N PHE A 64 -5.41 -8.40 -0.07
CA PHE A 64 -5.02 -8.92 -1.38
C PHE A 64 -5.98 -8.45 -2.49
N LEU A 65 -7.29 -8.53 -2.25
CA LEU A 65 -8.32 -8.14 -3.23
C LEU A 65 -8.27 -6.63 -3.51
N MET A 66 -8.23 -5.79 -2.46
CA MET A 66 -8.23 -4.33 -2.63
C MET A 66 -6.89 -3.82 -3.17
N ARG A 67 -5.77 -4.46 -2.83
CA ARG A 67 -4.48 -4.14 -3.45
C ARG A 67 -4.50 -4.47 -4.94
N ALA A 68 -5.02 -5.62 -5.34
CA ALA A 68 -5.18 -6.00 -6.75
C ALA A 68 -6.11 -5.01 -7.47
N ALA A 69 -7.28 -4.70 -6.90
CA ALA A 69 -8.21 -3.71 -7.45
C ALA A 69 -7.57 -2.33 -7.61
N GLY A 70 -6.82 -1.86 -6.59
CA GLY A 70 -6.07 -0.61 -6.64
C GLY A 70 -5.03 -0.58 -7.76
N CYS A 71 -4.33 -1.69 -8.04
CA CYS A 71 -3.41 -1.78 -9.17
C CYS A 71 -4.14 -1.69 -10.51
N VAL A 72 -5.25 -2.42 -10.65
CA VAL A 72 -6.04 -2.42 -11.88
C VAL A 72 -6.59 -1.04 -12.20
N ILE A 73 -7.20 -0.35 -11.22
CA ILE A 73 -7.78 0.99 -11.44
C ILE A 73 -6.69 2.04 -11.66
N ASN A 74 -5.54 1.92 -10.99
CA ASN A 74 -4.40 2.82 -11.22
C ASN A 74 -3.85 2.66 -12.65
N ASP A 75 -3.60 1.42 -13.11
CA ASP A 75 -3.14 1.17 -14.48
C ASP A 75 -4.20 1.61 -15.53
N TYR A 76 -5.50 1.46 -15.23
CA TYR A 76 -6.57 1.99 -16.09
C TYR A 76 -6.55 3.54 -16.13
N ALA A 77 -6.41 4.20 -14.99
CA ALA A 77 -6.32 5.65 -14.93
C ALA A 77 -5.12 6.17 -15.73
N ASP A 78 -3.97 5.48 -15.65
CA ASP A 78 -2.71 5.90 -16.25
C ASP A 78 -2.46 5.40 -17.67
N ARG A 79 -3.34 4.62 -18.25
CA ARG A 79 -3.16 3.93 -19.54
C ARG A 79 -2.65 4.80 -20.69
N HIS A 80 -2.99 6.08 -20.70
CA HIS A 80 -2.54 7.02 -21.72
C HIS A 80 -1.16 7.64 -21.44
N PHE A 81 -0.67 7.55 -20.20
CA PHE A 81 0.61 8.09 -19.78
C PHE A 81 1.68 7.01 -19.64
N ASP A 82 1.30 5.83 -19.17
CA ASP A 82 2.21 4.72 -18.87
C ASP A 82 3.05 4.26 -20.07
N GLY A 83 2.53 4.39 -21.28
CA GLY A 83 3.26 4.09 -22.50
C GLY A 83 4.48 5.00 -22.77
N HIS A 84 4.53 6.16 -22.15
CA HIS A 84 5.60 7.15 -22.31
C HIS A 84 6.66 7.08 -21.19
N VAL A 85 6.43 6.28 -20.15
CA VAL A 85 7.36 6.08 -19.03
C VAL A 85 8.08 4.75 -19.19
N LYS A 86 9.41 4.78 -19.23
CA LYS A 86 10.28 3.61 -19.50
C LYS A 86 9.93 2.40 -18.62
N ARG A 87 9.63 2.62 -17.33
CA ARG A 87 9.32 1.57 -16.36
C ARG A 87 7.93 0.94 -16.55
N THR A 88 6.97 1.69 -17.10
CA THR A 88 5.56 1.30 -17.16
C THR A 88 5.06 0.98 -18.56
N ALA A 89 5.83 1.26 -19.60
CA ALA A 89 5.47 0.99 -21.00
C ALA A 89 5.10 -0.48 -21.28
N ALA A 90 5.72 -1.43 -20.56
CA ALA A 90 5.45 -2.87 -20.69
C ALA A 90 4.28 -3.38 -19.82
N ARG A 91 3.50 -2.47 -19.18
CA ARG A 91 2.31 -2.86 -18.42
C ARG A 91 1.23 -3.44 -19.34
N PRO A 92 0.39 -4.38 -18.84
CA PRO A 92 -0.59 -5.08 -19.67
C PRO A 92 -1.58 -4.20 -20.42
N LEU A 93 -2.04 -3.08 -19.85
CA LEU A 93 -2.98 -2.15 -20.51
C LEU A 93 -2.31 -1.34 -21.62
N PRO A 94 -1.21 -0.59 -21.38
CA PRO A 94 -0.49 0.12 -22.45
C PRO A 94 0.03 -0.82 -23.55
N ALA A 95 0.42 -2.05 -23.20
CA ALA A 95 0.88 -3.05 -24.15
C ALA A 95 -0.26 -3.74 -24.94
N GLY A 96 -1.53 -3.42 -24.66
CA GLY A 96 -2.68 -4.01 -25.36
C GLY A 96 -2.96 -5.49 -25.00
N LEU A 97 -2.30 -6.04 -23.97
CA LEU A 97 -2.47 -7.44 -23.55
C LEU A 97 -3.79 -7.68 -22.80
N VAL A 98 -4.36 -6.63 -22.20
CA VAL A 98 -5.67 -6.63 -21.54
C VAL A 98 -6.48 -5.46 -22.04
N SER A 99 -7.75 -5.68 -22.41
CA SER A 99 -8.63 -4.61 -22.85
C SER A 99 -9.09 -3.72 -21.68
N GLU A 100 -9.41 -2.47 -21.96
CA GLU A 100 -9.96 -1.54 -20.95
C GLU A 100 -11.25 -2.07 -20.32
N GLN A 101 -12.11 -2.73 -21.11
CA GLN A 101 -13.34 -3.32 -20.63
C GLN A 101 -13.07 -4.47 -19.65
N SER A 102 -12.11 -5.35 -19.99
CA SER A 102 -11.70 -6.45 -19.09
C SER A 102 -11.10 -5.93 -17.79
N ALA A 103 -10.32 -4.85 -17.83
CA ALA A 103 -9.77 -4.23 -16.63
C ALA A 103 -10.87 -3.66 -15.73
N LYS A 104 -11.89 -2.97 -16.31
CA LYS A 104 -13.05 -2.47 -15.55
C LYS A 104 -13.84 -3.59 -14.91
N VAL A 105 -14.11 -4.67 -15.64
CA VAL A 105 -14.82 -5.84 -15.10
C VAL A 105 -14.03 -6.48 -13.98
N LEU A 106 -12.72 -6.69 -14.15
CA LEU A 106 -11.85 -7.24 -13.11
C LEU A 106 -11.85 -6.36 -11.85
N PHE A 107 -11.76 -5.04 -11.99
CA PHE A 107 -11.85 -4.11 -10.86
C PHE A 107 -13.15 -4.29 -10.09
N VAL A 108 -14.29 -4.30 -10.80
CA VAL A 108 -15.62 -4.46 -10.17
C VAL A 108 -15.72 -5.80 -9.46
N VAL A 109 -15.28 -6.89 -10.08
CA VAL A 109 -15.30 -8.24 -9.46
C VAL A 109 -14.48 -8.27 -8.18
N LEU A 110 -13.25 -7.73 -8.20
CA LEU A 110 -12.39 -7.69 -7.02
C LEU A 110 -13.01 -6.88 -5.86
N VAL A 111 -13.61 -5.72 -6.19
CA VAL A 111 -14.31 -4.87 -5.20
C VAL A 111 -15.53 -5.58 -4.62
N LEU A 112 -16.35 -6.24 -5.46
CA LEU A 112 -17.53 -6.98 -4.99
C LEU A 112 -17.15 -8.17 -4.12
N LEU A 113 -16.08 -8.89 -4.44
CA LEU A 113 -15.58 -9.97 -3.59
C LEU A 113 -15.09 -9.43 -2.24
N ALA A 114 -14.33 -8.33 -2.23
CA ALA A 114 -13.89 -7.70 -0.99
C ALA A 114 -15.08 -7.18 -0.16
N PHE A 115 -16.06 -6.56 -0.81
CA PHE A 115 -17.26 -6.08 -0.13
C PHE A 115 -18.10 -7.23 0.43
N GLY A 116 -18.24 -8.35 -0.30
CA GLY A 116 -18.90 -9.56 0.19
C GLY A 116 -18.29 -10.10 1.49
N LEU A 117 -16.96 -10.04 1.62
CA LEU A 117 -16.27 -10.38 2.87
C LEU A 117 -16.60 -9.38 3.98
N VAL A 118 -16.60 -8.08 3.69
CA VAL A 118 -16.90 -7.03 4.66
C VAL A 118 -18.34 -7.11 5.17
N LEU A 119 -19.30 -7.54 4.37
CA LEU A 119 -20.69 -7.72 4.80
C LEU A 119 -20.86 -8.75 5.93
N THR A 120 -19.85 -9.57 6.20
CA THR A 120 -19.83 -10.50 7.36
C THR A 120 -19.36 -9.85 8.66
N MET A 121 -18.97 -8.57 8.61
CA MET A 121 -18.47 -7.80 9.76
C MET A 121 -19.63 -6.97 10.37
N ASN A 122 -19.31 -6.24 11.46
CA ASN A 122 -20.29 -5.37 12.12
C ASN A 122 -20.62 -4.12 11.26
N PRO A 123 -21.75 -3.44 11.55
CA PRO A 123 -22.21 -2.28 10.77
C PRO A 123 -21.19 -1.14 10.67
N LEU A 124 -20.41 -0.86 11.73
CA LEU A 124 -19.41 0.19 11.72
C LEU A 124 -18.31 -0.10 10.67
N THR A 125 -17.83 -1.34 10.62
CA THR A 125 -16.84 -1.79 9.61
C THR A 125 -17.39 -1.68 8.20
N ILE A 126 -18.68 -2.06 7.99
CA ILE A 126 -19.34 -1.95 6.68
C ILE A 126 -19.40 -0.47 6.24
N TRP A 127 -19.82 0.45 7.10
CA TRP A 127 -19.84 1.89 6.77
C TRP A 127 -18.46 2.44 6.45
N LEU A 128 -17.43 2.05 7.21
CA LEU A 128 -16.05 2.47 6.94
C LEU A 128 -15.52 1.93 5.61
N SER A 129 -16.00 0.77 5.14
CA SER A 129 -15.60 0.22 3.85
C SER A 129 -16.07 1.06 2.65
N VAL A 130 -17.18 1.79 2.79
CA VAL A 130 -17.64 2.75 1.77
C VAL A 130 -16.64 3.91 1.62
N ALA A 131 -16.14 4.43 2.74
CA ALA A 131 -15.08 5.45 2.71
C ALA A 131 -13.76 4.90 2.14
N ALA A 132 -13.40 3.65 2.46
CA ALA A 132 -12.24 2.97 1.86
C ALA A 132 -12.34 2.90 0.34
N LEU A 133 -13.51 2.54 -0.20
CA LEU A 133 -13.76 2.46 -1.63
C LEU A 133 -13.65 3.85 -2.29
N ALA A 134 -14.22 4.90 -1.65
CA ALA A 134 -14.12 6.27 -2.15
C ALA A 134 -12.65 6.72 -2.22
N LEU A 135 -11.85 6.47 -1.18
CA LEU A 135 -10.41 6.78 -1.17
C LEU A 135 -9.64 6.01 -2.24
N ALA A 136 -9.91 4.70 -2.40
CA ALA A 136 -9.28 3.86 -3.42
C ALA A 136 -9.60 4.33 -4.84
N TRP A 137 -10.83 4.83 -5.07
CA TRP A 137 -11.25 5.38 -6.36
C TRP A 137 -10.61 6.74 -6.66
N VAL A 138 -10.53 7.64 -5.67
CA VAL A 138 -10.00 9.00 -5.84
C VAL A 138 -8.47 9.01 -6.02
N TYR A 139 -7.76 8.15 -5.30
CA TYR A 139 -6.29 8.15 -5.26
C TYR A 139 -5.61 8.19 -6.64
N PRO A 140 -5.95 7.33 -7.64
CA PRO A 140 -5.24 7.32 -8.92
C PRO A 140 -5.29 8.64 -9.70
N PHE A 141 -6.30 9.45 -9.45
CA PHE A 141 -6.51 10.73 -10.14
C PHE A 141 -5.77 11.90 -9.47
N MET A 142 -5.35 11.72 -8.21
CA MET A 142 -4.76 12.80 -7.41
C MET A 142 -3.46 13.36 -7.98
N LYS A 143 -2.64 12.55 -8.63
CA LYS A 143 -1.38 12.98 -9.25
C LYS A 143 -1.57 13.96 -10.44
N ARG A 144 -2.79 14.12 -10.92
CA ARG A 144 -3.14 15.12 -11.97
C ARG A 144 -3.55 16.46 -11.37
N VAL A 145 -4.07 16.44 -10.16
CA VAL A 145 -4.67 17.59 -9.49
C VAL A 145 -3.76 18.16 -8.40
N SER A 146 -3.17 17.30 -7.58
CA SER A 146 -2.39 17.66 -6.38
C SER A 146 -0.92 17.24 -6.51
N HIS A 147 -0.04 17.99 -5.86
CA HIS A 147 1.37 17.61 -5.66
C HIS A 147 1.58 16.64 -4.48
N LEU A 148 0.50 16.33 -3.74
CA LEU A 148 0.53 15.43 -2.57
C LEU A 148 -0.33 14.17 -2.79
N PRO A 149 -0.22 13.43 -3.93
CA PRO A 149 -0.97 12.20 -4.15
C PRO A 149 -0.61 11.13 -3.11
N GLN A 150 0.63 11.17 -2.58
CA GLN A 150 1.12 10.26 -1.54
C GLN A 150 0.34 10.37 -0.23
N LEU A 151 -0.18 11.56 0.10
CA LEU A 151 -1.02 11.75 1.29
C LEU A 151 -2.35 11.01 1.14
N VAL A 152 -2.97 11.10 -0.06
CA VAL A 152 -4.22 10.39 -0.35
C VAL A 152 -3.99 8.87 -0.41
N LEU A 153 -2.84 8.43 -0.95
CA LEU A 153 -2.43 7.03 -0.89
C LEU A 153 -2.32 6.55 0.57
N GLY A 154 -1.65 7.34 1.42
CA GLY A 154 -1.49 7.05 2.84
C GLY A 154 -2.85 6.92 3.55
N ALA A 155 -3.79 7.81 3.24
CA ALA A 155 -5.15 7.71 3.76
C ALA A 155 -5.88 6.47 3.24
N ALA A 156 -5.80 6.17 1.93
CA ALA A 156 -6.46 5.02 1.33
C ALA A 156 -5.93 3.68 1.86
N PHE A 157 -4.61 3.53 1.94
CA PHE A 157 -3.97 2.31 2.47
C PHE A 157 -4.14 2.20 3.98
N GLY A 158 -3.98 3.30 4.72
CA GLY A 158 -4.14 3.35 6.16
C GLY A 158 -5.58 3.14 6.62
N TRP A 159 -6.58 3.27 5.73
CA TRP A 159 -7.98 3.12 6.11
C TRP A 159 -8.33 1.72 6.62
N SER A 160 -7.49 0.73 6.35
CA SER A 160 -7.57 -0.59 6.96
C SER A 160 -7.43 -0.56 8.49
N ILE A 161 -6.76 0.47 9.07
CA ILE A 161 -6.57 0.62 10.51
C ILE A 161 -7.91 0.92 11.22
N PRO A 162 -8.66 1.99 10.89
CA PRO A 162 -9.97 2.21 11.51
C PRO A 162 -10.96 1.07 11.22
N MET A 163 -10.89 0.43 10.05
CA MET A 163 -11.72 -0.73 9.77
C MET A 163 -11.38 -1.92 10.67
N ALA A 164 -10.10 -2.20 10.94
CA ALA A 164 -9.67 -3.26 11.83
C ALA A 164 -10.10 -3.00 13.29
N TYR A 165 -9.94 -1.77 13.78
CA TYR A 165 -10.44 -1.39 15.10
C TYR A 165 -11.95 -1.52 15.20
N ALA A 166 -12.69 -1.05 14.19
CA ALA A 166 -14.14 -1.22 14.12
C ALA A 166 -14.56 -2.69 14.16
N ALA A 167 -13.89 -3.55 13.39
CA ALA A 167 -14.21 -4.96 13.30
C ALA A 167 -13.99 -5.73 14.60
N VAL A 168 -12.97 -5.35 15.37
CA VAL A 168 -12.55 -6.07 16.59
C VAL A 168 -13.16 -5.48 17.86
N SER A 169 -13.19 -4.15 17.99
CA SER A 169 -13.58 -3.44 19.22
C SER A 169 -14.85 -2.59 19.09
N GLU A 170 -15.47 -2.56 17.91
CA GLU A 170 -16.65 -1.75 17.57
C GLU A 170 -16.49 -0.25 17.92
N SER A 171 -15.25 0.22 17.94
CA SER A 171 -14.91 1.59 18.37
C SER A 171 -13.69 2.13 17.63
N LEU A 172 -13.52 3.43 17.65
CA LEU A 172 -12.40 4.15 17.04
C LEU A 172 -11.67 5.01 18.10
N PRO A 173 -10.93 4.37 19.02
CA PRO A 173 -10.24 5.08 20.11
C PRO A 173 -9.09 5.95 19.59
N ALA A 174 -8.55 6.82 20.45
CA ALA A 174 -7.41 7.68 20.13
C ALA A 174 -6.19 6.89 19.62
N ALA A 175 -5.97 5.68 20.10
CA ALA A 175 -4.90 4.77 19.63
C ALA A 175 -5.05 4.42 18.15
N CYS A 176 -6.27 4.21 17.67
CA CYS A 176 -6.57 3.98 16.25
C CYS A 176 -6.08 5.16 15.37
N TRP A 177 -6.46 6.38 15.76
CA TRP A 177 -6.12 7.59 15.00
C TRP A 177 -4.64 7.94 15.09
N LEU A 178 -4.00 7.68 16.23
CA LEU A 178 -2.55 7.86 16.38
C LEU A 178 -1.79 6.89 15.47
N MET A 179 -2.22 5.62 15.41
CA MET A 179 -1.64 4.64 14.49
C MET A 179 -1.88 5.02 13.03
N PHE A 180 -3.08 5.48 12.69
CA PHE A 180 -3.41 5.95 11.35
C PHE A 180 -2.52 7.13 10.94
N PHE A 181 -2.31 8.10 11.84
CA PHE A 181 -1.37 9.19 11.61
C PHE A 181 0.06 8.72 11.39
N ALA A 182 0.56 7.82 12.25
CA ALA A 182 1.90 7.23 12.08
C ALA A 182 2.05 6.54 10.71
N TYR A 183 1.02 5.82 10.29
CA TYR A 183 1.01 5.15 9.01
C TYR A 183 0.98 6.13 7.83
N ILE A 184 0.22 7.21 7.89
CA ILE A 184 0.24 8.25 6.84
C ILE A 184 1.65 8.83 6.70
N CYS A 185 2.30 9.21 7.81
CA CYS A 185 3.67 9.72 7.78
C CYS A 185 4.62 8.72 7.13
N TRP A 186 4.55 7.45 7.51
CA TRP A 186 5.36 6.39 6.94
C TRP A 186 5.06 6.19 5.44
N THR A 187 3.79 6.19 5.05
CA THR A 187 3.40 6.03 3.64
C THR A 187 3.92 7.16 2.78
N VAL A 188 3.77 8.41 3.22
CA VAL A 188 4.29 9.56 2.48
C VAL A 188 5.82 9.47 2.36
N ALA A 189 6.52 9.00 3.40
CA ALA A 189 7.96 8.81 3.35
C ALA A 189 8.35 7.77 2.28
N TYR A 190 7.85 6.52 2.40
CA TYR A 190 8.28 5.46 1.47
C TYR A 190 7.77 5.66 0.03
N ASP A 191 6.60 6.26 -0.14
CA ASP A 191 6.11 6.52 -1.50
C ASP A 191 6.78 7.74 -2.14
N THR A 192 7.37 8.66 -1.33
CA THR A 192 8.28 9.68 -1.84
C THR A 192 9.60 9.05 -2.31
N GLU A 193 10.17 8.08 -1.56
CA GLU A 193 11.33 7.31 -2.01
C GLU A 193 11.05 6.62 -3.36
N TYR A 194 9.85 6.05 -3.52
CA TYR A 194 9.42 5.45 -4.78
C TYR A 194 9.24 6.50 -5.89
N ALA A 195 8.67 7.67 -5.59
CA ALA A 195 8.52 8.75 -6.55
C ALA A 195 9.86 9.36 -6.99
N MET A 196 10.91 9.29 -6.16
CA MET A 196 12.26 9.70 -6.54
C MET A 196 12.82 8.82 -7.68
N VAL A 197 12.42 7.57 -7.79
CA VAL A 197 12.81 6.65 -8.89
C VAL A 197 12.31 7.17 -10.24
N ASP A 198 11.09 7.72 -10.28
CA ASP A 198 10.44 8.14 -11.52
C ASP A 198 10.54 9.67 -11.77
N ARG A 199 11.18 10.43 -10.88
CA ARG A 199 11.20 11.91 -10.89
C ARG A 199 11.49 12.53 -12.26
N ASP A 200 12.55 12.06 -12.94
CA ASP A 200 12.98 12.64 -14.22
C ASP A 200 11.99 12.37 -15.36
N ASP A 201 11.30 11.22 -15.28
CA ASP A 201 10.30 10.85 -16.26
C ASP A 201 8.97 11.57 -15.98
N ASP A 202 8.58 11.71 -14.70
CA ASP A 202 7.40 12.42 -14.25
C ASP A 202 7.45 13.91 -14.62
N LEU A 203 8.63 14.55 -14.49
CA LEU A 203 8.83 15.94 -14.89
C LEU A 203 8.58 16.16 -16.39
N LYS A 204 8.95 15.20 -17.25
CA LYS A 204 8.78 15.31 -18.72
C LYS A 204 7.32 15.22 -19.14
N ILE A 205 6.50 14.44 -18.41
CA ILE A 205 5.09 14.19 -18.74
C ILE A 205 4.11 15.00 -17.87
N GLY A 206 4.63 15.88 -17.00
CA GLY A 206 3.82 16.78 -16.17
C GLY A 206 3.06 16.10 -15.03
N ILE A 207 3.47 14.91 -14.60
CA ILE A 207 2.91 14.21 -13.42
C ILE A 207 3.42 14.88 -12.14
N LYS A 208 2.53 15.03 -11.17
CA LYS A 208 2.82 15.63 -9.87
C LYS A 208 3.12 14.56 -8.83
N SER A 209 4.16 14.78 -8.02
CA SER A 209 4.52 13.89 -6.90
C SER A 209 5.17 14.68 -5.77
N THR A 210 5.23 14.08 -4.56
CA THR A 210 5.96 14.65 -3.43
C THR A 210 7.45 14.77 -3.70
N ALA A 211 8.06 13.86 -4.48
CA ALA A 211 9.46 13.97 -4.85
C ALA A 211 9.75 15.23 -5.69
N ILE A 212 8.82 15.63 -6.56
CA ILE A 212 8.91 16.88 -7.33
C ILE A 212 8.61 18.08 -6.42
N PHE A 213 7.58 18.00 -5.59
CA PHE A 213 7.16 19.10 -4.72
C PHE A 213 8.19 19.44 -3.65
N PHE A 214 8.81 18.45 -3.02
CA PHE A 214 9.86 18.65 -2.00
C PHE A 214 11.21 19.09 -2.63
N GLY A 215 11.41 18.77 -3.89
CA GLY A 215 12.60 19.18 -4.64
C GLY A 215 13.90 18.76 -3.95
N ARG A 216 14.77 19.73 -3.65
CA ARG A 216 16.06 19.50 -2.96
C ARG A 216 15.92 19.08 -1.49
N HIS A 217 14.76 19.26 -0.88
CA HIS A 217 14.50 18.94 0.53
C HIS A 217 13.84 17.57 0.73
N ASP A 218 13.68 16.79 -0.33
CA ASP A 218 13.02 15.47 -0.29
C ASP A 218 13.59 14.54 0.77
N THR A 219 14.91 14.36 0.82
CA THR A 219 15.57 13.48 1.81
C THR A 219 15.35 13.97 3.24
N LEU A 220 15.42 15.29 3.47
CA LEU A 220 15.14 15.88 4.78
C LEU A 220 13.69 15.65 5.20
N ILE A 221 12.73 15.90 4.31
CA ILE A 221 11.30 15.73 4.61
C ILE A 221 10.96 14.26 4.85
N ILE A 222 11.54 13.33 4.06
CA ILE A 222 11.44 11.89 4.32
C ILE A 222 11.94 11.58 5.74
N GLY A 223 13.10 12.11 6.15
CA GLY A 223 13.65 11.91 7.49
C GLY A 223 12.75 12.45 8.59
N VAL A 224 12.14 13.62 8.40
CA VAL A 224 11.17 14.19 9.35
C VAL A 224 9.93 13.30 9.46
N LEU A 225 9.39 12.81 8.35
CA LEU A 225 8.24 11.91 8.33
C LEU A 225 8.55 10.57 9.01
N GLN A 226 9.74 10.02 8.79
CA GLN A 226 10.23 8.81 9.46
C GLN A 226 10.35 9.04 10.97
N LEU A 227 10.87 10.19 11.40
CA LEU A 227 10.95 10.55 12.82
C LEU A 227 9.54 10.70 13.43
N MET A 228 8.60 11.37 12.74
CA MET A 228 7.22 11.49 13.19
C MET A 228 6.56 10.12 13.35
N THR A 229 6.83 9.19 12.44
CA THR A 229 6.38 7.78 12.54
C THR A 229 6.89 7.13 13.82
N LEU A 230 8.20 7.23 14.09
CA LEU A 230 8.81 6.65 15.30
C LEU A 230 8.23 7.26 16.59
N VAL A 231 8.11 8.58 16.65
CA VAL A 231 7.54 9.29 17.80
C VAL A 231 6.08 8.86 18.04
N ALA A 232 5.27 8.78 16.98
CA ALA A 232 3.90 8.33 17.08
C ALA A 232 3.80 6.87 17.53
N MET A 233 4.69 5.97 17.06
CA MET A 233 4.74 4.58 17.51
C MET A 233 5.18 4.47 18.97
N LEU A 234 6.14 5.27 19.43
CA LEU A 234 6.52 5.33 20.85
C LEU A 234 5.37 5.79 21.73
N ALA A 235 4.64 6.83 21.30
CA ALA A 235 3.45 7.31 22.01
C ALA A 235 2.35 6.24 22.04
N LEU A 236 2.14 5.52 20.92
CA LEU A 236 1.20 4.40 20.82
C LEU A 236 1.57 3.28 21.79
N GLY A 237 2.85 2.91 21.85
CA GLY A 237 3.35 1.89 22.78
C GLY A 237 3.06 2.23 24.25
N ARG A 238 3.26 3.50 24.63
CA ARG A 238 2.91 4.00 25.98
C ARG A 238 1.40 3.98 26.23
N MET A 239 0.61 4.45 25.26
CA MET A 239 -0.85 4.47 25.36
C MET A 239 -1.45 3.08 25.52
N MET A 240 -0.89 2.09 24.83
CA MET A 240 -1.35 0.71 24.84
C MET A 240 -0.73 -0.14 25.95
N GLY A 241 0.28 0.38 26.67
CA GLY A 241 0.98 -0.33 27.74
C GLY A 241 1.84 -1.50 27.22
N LEU A 242 2.43 -1.34 26.03
CA LEU A 242 3.23 -2.40 25.41
C LEU A 242 4.55 -2.64 26.18
N SER A 243 5.02 -3.90 26.16
CA SER A 243 6.24 -4.29 26.85
C SER A 243 7.50 -3.76 26.18
N GLN A 244 8.67 -3.96 26.84
CA GLN A 244 9.98 -3.52 26.35
C GLN A 244 10.32 -4.08 24.96
N ILE A 245 9.78 -5.24 24.57
CA ILE A 245 10.02 -5.86 23.25
C ILE A 245 9.55 -4.92 22.12
N PHE A 246 8.41 -4.25 22.30
CA PHE A 246 7.92 -3.27 21.32
C PHE A 246 8.90 -2.10 21.15
N TYR A 247 9.46 -1.56 22.24
CA TYR A 247 10.39 -0.44 22.14
C TYR A 247 11.72 -0.84 21.46
N TRP A 248 12.17 -2.08 21.64
CA TRP A 248 13.29 -2.62 20.86
C TRP A 248 12.96 -2.71 19.37
N SER A 249 11.74 -3.08 19.00
CA SER A 249 11.33 -3.10 17.59
C SER A 249 11.30 -1.69 16.98
N VAL A 250 10.89 -0.68 17.74
CA VAL A 250 10.95 0.73 17.28
C VAL A 250 12.40 1.18 17.09
N LEU A 251 13.33 0.75 17.93
CA LEU A 251 14.77 1.04 17.76
C LEU A 251 15.32 0.38 16.48
N VAL A 252 14.94 -0.87 16.19
CA VAL A 252 15.32 -1.55 14.94
C VAL A 252 14.70 -0.83 13.72
N ALA A 253 13.44 -0.38 13.81
CA ALA A 253 12.82 0.44 12.76
C ALA A 253 13.58 1.75 12.53
N ALA A 254 14.07 2.41 13.60
CA ALA A 254 14.90 3.61 13.50
C ALA A 254 16.23 3.33 12.77
N ALA A 255 16.87 2.19 13.04
CA ALA A 255 18.09 1.78 12.34
C ALA A 255 17.83 1.51 10.84
N LEU A 256 16.68 0.90 10.50
CA LEU A 256 16.25 0.71 9.11
C LEU A 256 16.01 2.05 8.41
N PHE A 257 15.37 3.02 9.06
CA PHE A 257 15.20 4.37 8.52
C PHE A 257 16.54 5.10 8.33
N ALA A 258 17.48 4.98 9.26
CA ALA A 258 18.83 5.52 9.09
C ALA A 258 19.57 4.87 7.91
N TYR A 259 19.37 3.59 7.65
CA TYR A 259 19.87 2.90 6.47
C TYR A 259 19.24 3.46 5.19
N GLN A 260 17.91 3.64 5.16
CA GLN A 260 17.21 4.24 4.02
C GLN A 260 17.70 5.64 3.72
N GLN A 261 17.92 6.49 4.74
CA GLN A 261 18.46 7.84 4.58
C GLN A 261 19.84 7.84 3.90
N ARG A 262 20.71 6.85 4.20
CA ARG A 262 21.98 6.68 3.51
C ARG A 262 21.80 6.30 2.04
N LEU A 263 20.83 5.43 1.73
CA LEU A 263 20.54 5.01 0.36
C LEU A 263 20.06 6.20 -0.50
N ILE A 264 19.10 6.97 0.01
CA ILE A 264 18.49 8.07 -0.76
C ILE A 264 19.34 9.34 -0.82
N ALA A 265 20.46 9.43 -0.09
CA ALA A 265 21.32 10.63 -0.05
C ALA A 265 21.84 11.03 -1.43
N GLY A 266 22.20 10.06 -2.27
CA GLY A 266 22.67 10.26 -3.65
C GLY A 266 21.55 10.44 -4.67
N ARG A 267 20.30 10.14 -4.32
CA ARG A 267 19.12 10.15 -5.21
C ARG A 267 19.22 9.24 -6.43
N GLU A 268 20.11 8.24 -6.38
CA GLU A 268 20.23 7.26 -7.44
C GLU A 268 18.96 6.39 -7.51
N ARG A 269 18.45 6.13 -8.73
CA ARG A 269 17.17 5.40 -8.95
C ARG A 269 17.13 4.04 -8.25
N ASP A 270 18.20 3.26 -8.39
CA ASP A 270 18.27 1.92 -7.82
C ASP A 270 18.32 1.96 -6.29
N ASP A 271 19.03 2.93 -5.71
CA ASP A 271 19.14 3.09 -4.26
C ASP A 271 17.83 3.61 -3.65
N CYS A 272 17.14 4.54 -4.32
CA CYS A 272 15.79 4.96 -3.92
C CYS A 272 14.80 3.78 -3.99
N PHE A 273 14.89 2.94 -5.01
CA PHE A 273 14.04 1.74 -5.10
C PHE A 273 14.38 0.70 -4.02
N ARG A 274 15.66 0.55 -3.66
CA ARG A 274 16.09 -0.29 -2.54
C ARG A 274 15.58 0.23 -1.20
N ALA A 275 15.61 1.55 -0.97
CA ALA A 275 15.04 2.18 0.22
C ALA A 275 13.54 1.91 0.32
N PHE A 276 12.78 2.14 -0.76
CA PHE A 276 11.37 1.79 -0.82
C PHE A 276 11.09 0.32 -0.46
N ASN A 277 11.82 -0.63 -1.04
CA ASN A 277 11.64 -2.05 -0.75
C ASN A 277 12.01 -2.41 0.70
N ASN A 278 12.95 -1.70 1.30
CA ASN A 278 13.38 -1.91 2.69
C ASN A 278 12.26 -1.62 3.70
N ASN A 279 11.25 -0.81 3.35
CA ASN A 279 10.10 -0.52 4.21
C ASN A 279 9.27 -1.77 4.57
N ASN A 280 9.34 -2.85 3.79
CA ASN A 280 8.77 -4.13 4.19
C ASN A 280 9.30 -4.60 5.55
N TYR A 281 10.61 -4.45 5.78
CA TYR A 281 11.22 -4.86 7.05
C TYR A 281 10.82 -3.95 8.21
N VAL A 282 10.60 -2.66 7.97
CA VAL A 282 10.06 -1.73 8.98
C VAL A 282 8.67 -2.19 9.41
N GLY A 283 7.78 -2.47 8.45
CA GLY A 283 6.43 -2.96 8.73
C GLY A 283 6.43 -4.26 9.51
N MET A 284 7.26 -5.20 9.09
CA MET A 284 7.41 -6.52 9.70
C MET A 284 7.94 -6.44 11.16
N VAL A 285 9.00 -5.68 11.39
CA VAL A 285 9.63 -5.55 12.72
C VAL A 285 8.66 -4.92 13.70
N LEU A 286 7.95 -3.86 13.32
CA LEU A 286 6.93 -3.24 14.17
C LEU A 286 5.77 -4.19 14.46
N PHE A 287 5.36 -5.04 13.49
CA PHE A 287 4.35 -6.06 13.75
C PHE A 287 4.80 -7.08 14.79
N PHE A 288 5.99 -7.63 14.66
CA PHE A 288 6.52 -8.58 15.65
C PHE A 288 6.74 -7.91 17.02
N GLY A 289 7.12 -6.62 17.03
CA GLY A 289 7.18 -5.83 18.25
C GLY A 289 5.83 -5.72 18.96
N ILE A 290 4.74 -5.52 18.21
CA ILE A 290 3.37 -5.51 18.73
C ILE A 290 2.97 -6.91 19.19
N LEU A 291 3.16 -7.93 18.37
CA LEU A 291 2.79 -9.31 18.62
C LEU A 291 3.37 -9.87 19.92
N PHE A 292 4.64 -9.59 20.17
CA PHE A 292 5.35 -10.07 21.38
C PHE A 292 5.38 -9.03 22.50
N GLY A 293 4.92 -7.81 22.22
CA GLY A 293 4.87 -6.72 23.19
C GLY A 293 3.53 -6.57 23.93
N LEU A 294 2.48 -7.23 23.45
CA LEU A 294 1.17 -7.33 24.10
C LEU A 294 1.22 -8.32 25.28
#